data_d099155d5ad487ca51ca4c6673fc9e13
#
_entry.id   d099155d5ad487ca51ca4c6673fc9e13
#
_cell.length_a   1.000
_cell.length_b   1.000
_cell.length_c   1.000
_cell.angle_alpha   90.00
_cell.angle_beta   90.00
_cell.angle_gamma   90.00
#
_symmetry.space_group_name_H-M   'P 1'
#
loop_
_entity.id
_entity.type
_entity.pdbx_description
1 polymer ?
#
loop_
_entity_poly.entity_id
_entity_poly.type
_entity_poly.pdbx_seq_one_letter_code
_entity_poly.pdbx_strand_id
1 'polypeptide(L)'
;GRRFGGGALCVYIDGRPVVDVWTGWSDRAGEVHWTADTGAMVFSATKGIAATVIHRLVDRGLLVYDVPVAEYWPEFGANGKAEITVRDVLRHRSGLSHLKGVSKTELMDHVLMEERLAAAPVDHLRGFPAYHALTLGWLMSGLARAVTGMGMRDLIRAEIARPLDTDGLYLGRPAPGAPTTVAQILAPQSTRPNPLFDFIAPKVAGLPFSGAFGSMYFPGIKSFVQGDIPFLDGEIPAANGVVTGRGLAKMYAALANGGSIDGRQFLSPELARGLAGRPRVLPDLNMVVPMPFHLGYHESPIPGLLKGFGHIGLGGTLGWADPETGSAFAYVHNRLLTPMILDMASFAALARPMRSAITAARHTGALEVPRYGAPYREPGRQSAAPKRRAAGRR
;
A
#
# COMPACT_ATOMS: atom_id res chain seq x y z
N GLY A 1 -22.71 4.19 -21.78
CA GLY A 1 -22.14 5.43 -21.33
C GLY A 1 -20.62 5.27 -21.15
N ARG A 2 -19.84 6.23 -21.62
CA ARG A 2 -18.38 6.22 -21.46
C ARG A 2 -18.07 6.53 -19.99
N ARG A 3 -17.46 5.60 -19.29
CA ARG A 3 -16.98 5.76 -17.93
C ARG A 3 -15.54 6.21 -17.99
N PHE A 4 -15.26 7.39 -17.48
CA PHE A 4 -13.94 7.99 -17.68
C PHE A 4 -12.97 7.70 -16.54
N GLY A 5 -13.45 7.45 -15.31
CA GLY A 5 -12.60 7.33 -14.14
C GLY A 5 -11.84 8.63 -13.85
N GLY A 6 -11.02 8.59 -12.82
CA GLY A 6 -10.18 9.69 -12.40
C GLY A 6 -8.91 9.20 -11.73
N GLY A 7 -8.03 10.13 -11.42
CA GLY A 7 -6.79 9.86 -10.74
C GLY A 7 -6.00 11.10 -10.37
N ALA A 8 -4.93 10.89 -9.64
CA ALA A 8 -3.99 11.91 -9.18
C ALA A 8 -2.54 11.45 -9.37
N LEU A 9 -1.69 12.37 -9.73
CA LEU A 9 -0.24 12.22 -9.75
C LEU A 9 0.38 13.31 -8.87
N CYS A 10 1.19 12.89 -7.90
CA CYS A 10 1.97 13.81 -7.10
C CYS A 10 3.45 13.40 -7.16
N VAL A 11 4.34 14.37 -7.40
CA VAL A 11 5.80 14.17 -7.52
C VAL A 11 6.52 15.10 -6.56
N TYR A 12 7.50 14.55 -5.87
CA TYR A 12 8.43 15.28 -5.01
C TYR A 12 9.84 15.21 -5.58
N ILE A 13 10.61 16.28 -5.38
CA ILE A 13 12.06 16.33 -5.59
C ILE A 13 12.69 16.98 -4.36
N ASP A 14 13.70 16.30 -3.79
CA ASP A 14 14.42 16.77 -2.60
C ASP A 14 13.48 17.20 -1.45
N GLY A 15 12.47 16.37 -1.20
CA GLY A 15 11.45 16.59 -0.17
C GLY A 15 10.43 17.70 -0.47
N ARG A 16 10.47 18.31 -1.68
CA ARG A 16 9.54 19.36 -2.10
C ARG A 16 8.57 18.85 -3.16
N PRO A 17 7.28 19.10 -3.04
CA PRO A 17 6.31 18.76 -4.08
C PRO A 17 6.52 19.67 -5.30
N VAL A 18 6.60 19.06 -6.47
CA VAL A 18 6.82 19.77 -7.75
C VAL A 18 5.72 19.51 -8.76
N VAL A 19 4.96 18.42 -8.59
CA VAL A 19 3.75 18.12 -9.35
C VAL A 19 2.68 17.69 -8.37
N ASP A 20 1.48 18.24 -8.53
CA ASP A 20 0.30 17.84 -7.79
C ASP A 20 -0.92 18.09 -8.65
N VAL A 21 -1.32 17.08 -9.40
CA VAL A 21 -2.38 17.17 -10.40
C VAL A 21 -3.38 16.03 -10.23
N TRP A 22 -4.63 16.34 -10.52
CA TRP A 22 -5.71 15.36 -10.52
C TRP A 22 -6.70 15.68 -11.62
N THR A 23 -7.44 14.67 -12.06
CA THR A 23 -8.42 14.83 -13.12
C THR A 23 -9.47 13.73 -13.10
N GLY A 24 -10.57 13.94 -13.77
CA GLY A 24 -11.62 12.95 -13.99
C GLY A 24 -12.63 12.86 -12.86
N TRP A 25 -13.17 11.65 -12.66
CA TRP A 25 -14.33 11.40 -11.84
C TRP A 25 -14.04 10.35 -10.76
N SER A 26 -14.53 10.63 -9.56
CA SER A 26 -14.36 9.71 -8.42
C SER A 26 -15.49 8.67 -8.32
N ASP A 27 -16.58 8.85 -9.04
CA ASP A 27 -17.76 7.98 -9.05
C ASP A 27 -17.96 7.26 -10.39
N ARG A 28 -18.84 6.26 -10.38
CA ARG A 28 -19.18 5.49 -11.59
C ARG A 28 -20.12 6.22 -12.53
N ALA A 29 -20.92 7.15 -12.00
CA ALA A 29 -21.87 7.92 -12.79
C ALA A 29 -21.16 8.99 -13.63
N GLY A 30 -19.99 9.45 -13.18
CA GLY A 30 -19.29 10.57 -13.78
C GLY A 30 -19.93 11.90 -13.40
N GLU A 31 -20.37 12.02 -12.16
CA GLU A 31 -21.04 13.20 -11.60
C GLU A 31 -20.18 13.91 -10.55
N VAL A 32 -19.32 13.13 -9.85
CA VAL A 32 -18.46 13.65 -8.79
C VAL A 32 -17.03 13.77 -9.30
N HIS A 33 -16.53 15.00 -9.41
CA HIS A 33 -15.16 15.27 -9.82
C HIS A 33 -14.14 14.72 -8.84
N TRP A 34 -13.02 14.26 -9.38
CA TRP A 34 -11.84 13.96 -8.57
C TRP A 34 -11.27 15.27 -8.01
N THR A 35 -10.89 15.26 -6.73
CA THR A 35 -10.29 16.41 -6.04
C THR A 35 -8.94 16.03 -5.47
N ALA A 36 -8.23 16.99 -4.92
CA ALA A 36 -6.97 16.79 -4.22
C ALA A 36 -7.09 15.81 -3.03
N ASP A 37 -8.26 15.80 -2.39
CA ASP A 37 -8.55 14.99 -1.20
C ASP A 37 -9.29 13.68 -1.57
N THR A 38 -9.41 13.37 -2.85
CA THR A 38 -9.97 12.11 -3.32
C THR A 38 -8.91 11.00 -3.16
N GLY A 39 -9.21 10.05 -2.30
CA GLY A 39 -8.45 8.81 -2.13
C GLY A 39 -9.04 7.67 -2.93
N ALA A 40 -8.21 6.75 -3.36
CA ALA A 40 -8.64 5.49 -3.94
C ALA A 40 -7.99 4.30 -3.26
N MET A 41 -8.65 3.14 -3.38
CA MET A 41 -8.06 1.88 -2.95
C MET A 41 -6.88 1.53 -3.85
N VAL A 42 -5.70 1.35 -3.25
CA VAL A 42 -4.45 1.17 -3.99
C VAL A 42 -3.94 -0.27 -4.02
N PHE A 43 -4.77 -1.21 -3.63
CA PHE A 43 -4.44 -2.63 -3.64
C PHE A 43 -3.05 -2.91 -3.03
N SER A 44 -2.20 -3.67 -3.71
CA SER A 44 -0.90 -4.07 -3.16
C SER A 44 0.06 -2.92 -2.86
N ALA A 45 -0.17 -1.69 -3.36
CA ALA A 45 0.61 -0.54 -2.92
C ALA A 45 0.43 -0.26 -1.41
N THR A 46 -0.64 -0.77 -0.80
CA THR A 46 -0.86 -0.80 0.65
C THR A 46 0.28 -1.49 1.42
N LYS A 47 0.92 -2.51 0.83
CA LYS A 47 2.02 -3.23 1.47
C LYS A 47 3.20 -2.33 1.79
N GLY A 48 3.51 -1.38 0.90
CA GLY A 48 4.56 -0.40 1.13
C GLY A 48 4.24 0.51 2.33
N ILE A 49 2.96 0.83 2.54
CA ILE A 49 2.52 1.62 3.71
C ILE A 49 2.66 0.79 4.99
N ALA A 50 2.17 -0.45 4.98
CA ALA A 50 2.30 -1.34 6.13
C ALA A 50 3.76 -1.67 6.44
N ALA A 51 4.61 -1.87 5.42
CA ALA A 51 6.06 -2.04 5.61
C ALA A 51 6.69 -0.80 6.24
N THR A 52 6.26 0.41 5.85
CA THR A 52 6.74 1.65 6.47
C THR A 52 6.42 1.70 7.97
N VAL A 53 5.26 1.16 8.41
CA VAL A 53 4.97 1.01 9.85
C VAL A 53 6.02 0.10 10.51
N ILE A 54 6.32 -1.06 9.92
CA ILE A 54 7.35 -1.96 10.48
C ILE A 54 8.71 -1.24 10.56
N HIS A 55 9.09 -0.46 9.55
CA HIS A 55 10.34 0.30 9.58
C HIS A 55 10.35 1.37 10.69
N ARG A 56 9.22 2.03 10.95
CA ARG A 56 9.09 2.95 12.09
C ARG A 56 9.27 2.23 13.42
N LEU A 57 8.72 1.01 13.56
CA LEU A 57 8.90 0.20 14.77
C LEU A 57 10.36 -0.27 14.93
N VAL A 58 11.04 -0.59 13.84
CA VAL A 58 12.48 -0.90 13.84
C VAL A 58 13.30 0.33 14.24
N ASP A 59 13.00 1.49 13.69
CA ASP A 59 13.69 2.75 13.99
C ASP A 59 13.54 3.15 15.47
N ARG A 60 12.42 2.78 16.08
CA ARG A 60 12.16 2.97 17.51
C ARG A 60 12.76 1.89 18.41
N GLY A 61 13.46 0.90 17.84
CA GLY A 61 14.07 -0.22 18.58
C GLY A 61 13.07 -1.25 19.09
N LEU A 62 11.81 -1.22 18.64
CA LEU A 62 10.79 -2.21 19.04
C LEU A 62 10.89 -3.52 18.26
N LEU A 63 11.51 -3.48 17.09
CA LEU A 63 11.75 -4.64 16.23
C LEU A 63 13.18 -4.63 15.70
N VAL A 64 13.70 -5.80 15.38
CA VAL A 64 15.00 -6.00 14.70
C VAL A 64 14.77 -6.95 13.53
N TYR A 65 15.28 -6.63 12.34
CA TYR A 65 15.01 -7.41 11.13
C TYR A 65 15.46 -8.86 11.20
N ASP A 66 16.59 -9.14 11.84
CA ASP A 66 17.22 -10.45 11.85
C ASP A 66 16.86 -11.30 13.08
N VAL A 67 15.94 -10.80 13.90
CA VAL A 67 15.38 -11.53 15.04
C VAL A 67 14.16 -12.33 14.59
N PRO A 68 13.99 -13.56 15.06
CA PRO A 68 12.79 -14.36 14.80
C PRO A 68 11.51 -13.66 15.22
N VAL A 69 10.46 -13.75 14.41
CA VAL A 69 9.13 -13.18 14.73
C VAL A 69 8.59 -13.76 16.04
N ALA A 70 8.90 -15.02 16.34
CA ALA A 70 8.46 -15.70 17.55
C ALA A 70 8.97 -15.05 18.86
N GLU A 71 10.07 -14.28 18.82
CA GLU A 71 10.56 -13.53 19.99
C GLU A 71 9.65 -12.36 20.37
N TYR A 72 8.88 -11.86 19.42
CA TYR A 72 7.92 -10.78 19.60
C TYR A 72 6.47 -11.27 19.67
N TRP A 73 6.20 -12.32 18.92
CA TRP A 73 4.88 -12.93 18.77
C TRP A 73 5.01 -14.46 18.97
N PRO A 74 5.02 -14.94 20.24
CA PRO A 74 5.32 -16.33 20.58
C PRO A 74 4.45 -17.36 19.86
N GLU A 75 3.15 -17.07 19.69
CA GLU A 75 2.20 -17.98 19.04
C GLU A 75 2.58 -18.24 17.58
N PHE A 76 3.25 -17.29 16.94
CA PHE A 76 3.75 -17.45 15.58
C PHE A 76 4.79 -18.56 15.46
N GLY A 77 5.57 -18.82 16.51
CA GLY A 77 6.65 -19.83 16.49
C GLY A 77 6.20 -21.27 16.27
N ALA A 78 4.90 -21.55 16.35
CA ALA A 78 4.36 -22.90 16.16
C ALA A 78 4.55 -23.43 14.73
N ASN A 79 4.44 -24.76 14.58
CA ASN A 79 4.35 -25.45 13.30
C ASN A 79 5.51 -25.14 12.32
N GLY A 80 6.74 -25.11 12.85
CA GLY A 80 7.97 -24.96 12.05
C GLY A 80 8.37 -23.52 11.75
N LYS A 81 7.82 -22.52 12.46
CA LYS A 81 8.05 -21.08 12.20
C LYS A 81 9.03 -20.40 13.17
N ALA A 82 9.56 -21.11 14.18
CA ALA A 82 10.39 -20.54 15.24
C ALA A 82 11.57 -19.68 14.73
N GLU A 83 12.18 -20.09 13.62
CA GLU A 83 13.37 -19.44 13.03
C GLU A 83 13.04 -18.37 11.96
N ILE A 84 11.77 -18.12 11.66
CA ILE A 84 11.39 -17.16 10.63
C ILE A 84 11.62 -15.74 11.17
N THR A 85 12.53 -15.01 10.54
CA THR A 85 12.87 -13.64 10.94
C THR A 85 11.88 -12.60 10.41
N VAL A 86 11.87 -11.42 11.01
CA VAL A 86 11.14 -10.26 10.50
C VAL A 86 11.54 -9.97 9.05
N ARG A 87 12.83 -10.12 8.73
CA ARG A 87 13.37 -9.97 7.37
C ARG A 87 12.79 -10.98 6.39
N ASP A 88 12.64 -12.23 6.79
CA ASP A 88 12.06 -13.28 5.93
C ASP A 88 10.61 -12.98 5.59
N VAL A 89 9.83 -12.51 6.56
CA VAL A 89 8.46 -12.04 6.32
C VAL A 89 8.45 -10.91 5.30
N LEU A 90 9.25 -9.86 5.51
CA LEU A 90 9.30 -8.70 4.62
C LEU A 90 9.88 -9.00 3.22
N ARG A 91 10.54 -10.15 3.05
CA ARG A 91 11.06 -10.64 1.77
C ARG A 91 10.21 -11.72 1.13
N HIS A 92 9.00 -11.94 1.61
CA HIS A 92 8.09 -12.98 1.10
C HIS A 92 8.66 -14.39 1.17
N ARG A 93 9.39 -14.73 2.24
CA ARG A 93 10.07 -16.03 2.39
C ARG A 93 9.55 -16.87 3.56
N SER A 94 8.46 -16.45 4.19
CA SER A 94 7.96 -17.15 5.39
C SER A 94 7.31 -18.51 5.11
N GLY A 95 6.98 -18.84 3.84
CA GLY A 95 6.24 -20.07 3.51
C GLY A 95 4.79 -20.03 3.95
N LEU A 96 4.18 -18.84 3.97
CA LEU A 96 2.79 -18.60 4.37
C LEU A 96 2.05 -17.81 3.29
N SER A 97 2.34 -18.07 2.03
CA SER A 97 1.83 -17.25 0.92
C SER A 97 0.38 -17.54 0.55
N HIS A 98 -0.17 -18.68 0.95
CA HIS A 98 -1.50 -19.14 0.55
C HIS A 98 -2.53 -19.03 1.67
N LEU A 99 -3.75 -18.59 1.32
CA LEU A 99 -4.93 -18.60 2.19
C LEU A 99 -5.71 -19.89 1.95
N LYS A 100 -5.66 -20.84 2.90
CA LYS A 100 -6.42 -22.08 2.81
C LYS A 100 -7.67 -22.02 3.67
N GLY A 101 -8.83 -22.33 3.08
CA GLY A 101 -10.09 -22.47 3.80
C GLY A 101 -10.58 -21.21 4.51
N VAL A 102 -10.26 -20.03 3.99
CA VAL A 102 -10.71 -18.74 4.54
C VAL A 102 -11.98 -18.30 3.86
N SER A 103 -12.99 -17.93 4.64
CA SER A 103 -14.24 -17.38 4.14
C SER A 103 -14.16 -15.86 3.96
N LYS A 104 -15.10 -15.28 3.22
CA LYS A 104 -15.23 -13.83 3.06
C LYS A 104 -15.37 -13.11 4.42
N THR A 105 -16.10 -13.69 5.34
CA THR A 105 -16.36 -13.10 6.67
C THR A 105 -15.09 -13.09 7.52
N GLU A 106 -14.31 -14.16 7.50
CA GLU A 106 -13.06 -14.26 8.24
C GLU A 106 -12.02 -13.25 7.76
N LEU A 107 -11.97 -12.96 6.46
CA LEU A 107 -11.09 -11.94 5.90
C LEU A 107 -11.30 -10.54 6.50
N MET A 108 -12.48 -10.27 7.03
CA MET A 108 -12.83 -8.97 7.64
C MET A 108 -12.34 -8.87 9.09
N ASP A 109 -12.08 -9.99 9.73
CA ASP A 109 -11.53 -10.06 11.09
C ASP A 109 -10.01 -10.21 11.04
N HIS A 110 -9.30 -9.10 11.16
CA HIS A 110 -7.84 -9.09 11.07
C HIS A 110 -7.18 -9.87 12.22
N VAL A 111 -7.77 -9.87 13.41
CA VAL A 111 -7.23 -10.63 14.56
C VAL A 111 -7.32 -12.13 14.29
N LEU A 112 -8.48 -12.60 13.83
CA LEU A 112 -8.66 -13.99 13.43
C LEU A 112 -7.69 -14.40 12.31
N MET A 113 -7.45 -13.52 11.33
CA MET A 113 -6.49 -13.78 10.24
C MET A 113 -5.05 -13.87 10.73
N GLU A 114 -4.66 -13.02 11.67
CA GLU A 114 -3.35 -13.06 12.33
C GLU A 114 -3.19 -14.37 13.10
N GLU A 115 -4.17 -14.76 13.92
CA GLU A 115 -4.18 -16.02 14.67
C GLU A 115 -4.11 -17.25 13.75
N ARG A 116 -4.86 -17.25 12.66
CA ARG A 116 -4.79 -18.32 11.65
C ARG A 116 -3.40 -18.45 11.03
N LEU A 117 -2.74 -17.34 10.73
CA LEU A 117 -1.37 -17.37 10.20
C LEU A 117 -0.35 -17.79 11.25
N ALA A 118 -0.56 -17.41 12.50
CA ALA A 118 0.25 -17.89 13.62
C ALA A 118 0.10 -19.41 13.81
N ALA A 119 -1.10 -19.95 13.63
CA ALA A 119 -1.36 -21.38 13.74
C ALA A 119 -1.02 -22.19 12.47
N ALA A 120 -0.91 -21.55 11.30
CA ALA A 120 -0.69 -22.25 10.04
C ALA A 120 0.70 -22.94 9.99
N PRO A 121 0.83 -24.13 9.40
CA PRO A 121 2.12 -24.71 9.10
C PRO A 121 2.76 -23.97 7.90
N VAL A 122 4.09 -23.98 7.87
CA VAL A 122 4.83 -23.51 6.69
C VAL A 122 4.58 -24.43 5.49
N ASP A 123 4.58 -23.85 4.31
CA ASP A 123 4.55 -24.61 3.06
C ASP A 123 5.97 -24.90 2.53
N HIS A 124 6.04 -25.63 1.41
CA HIS A 124 7.30 -26.01 0.75
C HIS A 124 8.06 -24.80 0.14
N LEU A 125 7.47 -23.61 0.12
CA LEU A 125 8.07 -22.38 -0.39
C LEU A 125 8.85 -21.61 0.69
N ARG A 126 8.92 -22.12 1.94
CA ARG A 126 9.70 -21.51 3.00
C ARG A 126 11.15 -21.29 2.57
N GLY A 127 11.66 -20.09 2.79
CA GLY A 127 13.03 -19.69 2.42
C GLY A 127 13.19 -19.24 0.96
N PHE A 128 12.20 -19.48 0.09
CA PHE A 128 12.18 -19.01 -1.28
C PHE A 128 11.30 -17.77 -1.44
N PRO A 129 11.62 -16.86 -2.38
CA PRO A 129 10.72 -15.77 -2.72
C PRO A 129 9.41 -16.33 -3.30
N ALA A 130 8.32 -16.10 -2.61
CA ALA A 130 6.99 -16.50 -3.04
C ALA A 130 5.98 -15.43 -2.61
N TYR A 131 5.50 -14.63 -3.53
CA TYR A 131 4.67 -13.46 -3.25
C TYR A 131 3.49 -13.77 -2.33
N HIS A 132 3.46 -13.14 -1.19
CA HIS A 132 2.39 -13.22 -0.20
C HIS A 132 1.35 -12.15 -0.54
N ALA A 133 0.42 -12.45 -1.41
CA ALA A 133 -0.47 -11.44 -2.01
C ALA A 133 -1.37 -10.75 -0.97
N LEU A 134 -1.87 -11.47 0.02
CA LEU A 134 -2.68 -10.94 1.11
C LEU A 134 -2.06 -11.20 2.49
N THR A 135 -1.48 -12.37 2.68
CA THR A 135 -0.99 -12.83 3.98
C THR A 135 0.11 -11.95 4.55
N LEU A 136 0.96 -11.32 3.70
CA LEU A 136 1.98 -10.39 4.17
C LEU A 136 1.40 -9.29 5.06
N GLY A 137 0.21 -8.79 4.70
CA GLY A 137 -0.45 -7.73 5.47
C GLY A 137 -0.72 -8.14 6.91
N TRP A 138 -1.35 -9.30 7.11
CA TRP A 138 -1.65 -9.79 8.46
C TRP A 138 -0.42 -10.30 9.20
N LEU A 139 0.60 -10.78 8.50
CA LEU A 139 1.89 -11.11 9.14
C LEU A 139 2.56 -9.84 9.71
N MET A 140 2.57 -8.74 8.96
CA MET A 140 3.05 -7.44 9.46
C MET A 140 2.16 -6.89 10.56
N SER A 141 0.84 -7.01 10.41
CA SER A 141 -0.14 -6.51 11.39
C SER A 141 -0.02 -7.27 12.73
N GLY A 142 0.00 -8.60 12.70
CA GLY A 142 0.16 -9.41 13.91
C GLY A 142 1.47 -9.14 14.64
N LEU A 143 2.58 -9.04 13.89
CA LEU A 143 3.88 -8.65 14.45
C LEU A 143 3.83 -7.25 15.08
N ALA A 144 3.28 -6.27 14.38
CA ALA A 144 3.17 -4.90 14.89
C ALA A 144 2.26 -4.83 16.12
N ARG A 145 1.13 -5.56 16.10
CA ARG A 145 0.22 -5.65 17.25
C ARG A 145 0.87 -6.32 18.46
N ALA A 146 1.67 -7.33 18.26
CA ALA A 146 2.39 -8.01 19.34
C ALA A 146 3.31 -7.07 20.12
N VAL A 147 3.96 -6.11 19.46
CA VAL A 147 4.90 -5.17 20.12
C VAL A 147 4.27 -3.83 20.51
N THR A 148 3.06 -3.50 20.02
CA THR A 148 2.43 -2.18 20.28
C THR A 148 1.06 -2.27 20.93
N GLY A 149 0.39 -3.42 20.86
CA GLY A 149 -1.03 -3.57 21.23
C GLY A 149 -2.03 -2.95 20.23
N MET A 150 -1.56 -2.33 19.13
CA MET A 150 -2.40 -1.55 18.20
C MET A 150 -2.63 -2.31 16.90
N GLY A 151 -3.81 -2.12 16.29
CA GLY A 151 -4.11 -2.57 14.93
C GLY A 151 -3.36 -1.76 13.86
N MET A 152 -3.23 -2.32 12.66
CA MET A 152 -2.47 -1.67 11.58
C MET A 152 -3.12 -0.35 11.11
N ARG A 153 -4.45 -0.26 11.15
CA ARG A 153 -5.18 0.98 10.84
C ARG A 153 -4.72 2.14 11.71
N ASP A 154 -4.70 1.92 13.02
CA ASP A 154 -4.30 2.94 13.99
C ASP A 154 -2.80 3.23 13.90
N LEU A 155 -1.97 2.19 13.65
CA LEU A 155 -0.54 2.36 13.46
C LEU A 155 -0.21 3.20 12.22
N ILE A 156 -0.89 3.01 11.09
CA ILE A 156 -0.70 3.87 9.91
C ILE A 156 -1.00 5.34 10.26
N ARG A 157 -2.04 5.59 11.05
CA ARG A 157 -2.36 6.95 11.49
C ARG A 157 -1.30 7.50 12.45
N ALA A 158 -0.89 6.70 13.45
CA ALA A 158 0.03 7.12 14.51
C ALA A 158 1.49 7.24 14.02
N GLU A 159 1.97 6.27 13.25
CA GLU A 159 3.38 6.16 12.87
C GLU A 159 3.68 6.83 11.51
N ILE A 160 2.70 7.05 10.65
CA ILE A 160 2.93 7.63 9.33
C ILE A 160 2.17 8.93 9.14
N ALA A 161 0.83 8.90 9.17
CA ALA A 161 0.02 10.03 8.78
C ALA A 161 0.24 11.26 9.69
N ARG A 162 0.24 11.06 11.00
CA ARG A 162 0.47 12.13 11.98
C ARG A 162 1.89 12.70 11.91
N PRO A 163 2.97 11.88 11.92
CA PRO A 163 4.34 12.40 11.80
C PRO A 163 4.60 13.15 10.49
N LEU A 164 3.98 12.72 9.39
CA LEU A 164 4.10 13.37 8.09
C LEU A 164 3.12 14.53 7.88
N ASP A 165 2.27 14.82 8.86
CA ASP A 165 1.23 15.85 8.76
C ASP A 165 0.42 15.71 7.45
N THR A 166 -0.15 14.53 7.22
CA THR A 166 -0.98 14.24 6.06
C THR A 166 -2.24 13.47 6.45
N ASP A 167 -3.39 13.89 5.92
CA ASP A 167 -4.62 13.13 6.11
C ASP A 167 -4.84 12.02 5.08
N GLY A 168 -4.10 12.00 4.00
CA GLY A 168 -4.31 11.15 2.82
C GLY A 168 -3.82 9.70 2.92
N LEU A 169 -3.74 9.10 4.12
CA LEU A 169 -3.27 7.72 4.32
C LEU A 169 -4.17 6.96 5.29
N TYR A 170 -4.96 6.02 4.77
CA TYR A 170 -5.88 5.19 5.53
C TYR A 170 -5.73 3.71 5.18
N LEU A 171 -6.02 2.85 6.13
CA LEU A 171 -6.29 1.43 5.88
C LEU A 171 -7.81 1.24 5.93
N GLY A 172 -8.39 0.91 4.79
CA GLY A 172 -9.84 0.87 4.62
C GLY A 172 -10.48 2.26 4.55
N ARG A 173 -11.74 2.34 4.91
CA ARG A 173 -12.55 3.55 4.83
C ARG A 173 -12.04 4.63 5.79
N PRO A 174 -11.83 5.87 5.31
CA PRO A 174 -11.65 7.02 6.19
C PRO A 174 -12.82 7.17 7.16
N ALA A 175 -12.54 7.69 8.35
CA ALA A 175 -13.57 7.94 9.35
C ALA A 175 -14.60 8.98 8.83
N PRO A 176 -15.86 8.92 9.29
CA PRO A 176 -16.85 9.96 8.97
C PRO A 176 -16.33 11.34 9.30
N GLY A 177 -16.47 12.29 8.36
CA GLY A 177 -15.96 13.65 8.49
C GLY A 177 -14.46 13.83 8.22
N ALA A 178 -13.75 12.79 7.82
CA ALA A 178 -12.39 12.91 7.31
C ALA A 178 -12.37 13.75 6.02
N PRO A 179 -11.33 14.57 5.78
CA PRO A 179 -11.16 15.28 4.52
C PRO A 179 -11.05 14.35 3.31
N THR A 180 -10.40 13.21 3.47
CA THR A 180 -10.22 12.25 2.39
C THR A 180 -11.54 11.55 2.06
N THR A 181 -11.99 11.70 0.82
CA THR A 181 -13.14 11.00 0.24
C THR A 181 -12.70 9.73 -0.48
N VAL A 182 -13.61 8.77 -0.69
CA VAL A 182 -13.27 7.49 -1.32
C VAL A 182 -13.83 7.42 -2.73
N ALA A 183 -12.94 7.26 -3.72
CA ALA A 183 -13.35 7.03 -5.08
C ALA A 183 -13.91 5.61 -5.27
N GLN A 184 -14.95 5.48 -6.06
CA GLN A 184 -15.51 4.19 -6.46
C GLN A 184 -14.63 3.52 -7.50
N ILE A 185 -14.33 2.24 -7.33
CA ILE A 185 -13.55 1.49 -8.32
C ILE A 185 -14.38 1.25 -9.57
N LEU A 186 -13.80 1.57 -10.72
CA LEU A 186 -14.35 1.32 -12.05
C LEU A 186 -13.76 0.03 -12.64
N ALA A 187 -14.24 -1.10 -12.15
CA ALA A 187 -13.91 -2.41 -12.71
C ALA A 187 -14.95 -2.83 -13.77
N PRO A 188 -14.55 -3.69 -14.74
CA PRO A 188 -15.50 -4.30 -15.64
C PRO A 188 -16.56 -5.05 -14.83
N GLN A 189 -17.81 -4.72 -15.04
CA GLN A 189 -18.90 -5.48 -14.44
C GLN A 189 -19.09 -6.78 -15.24
N SER A 190 -18.46 -7.83 -14.82
CA SER A 190 -18.88 -9.19 -15.19
C SER A 190 -20.20 -9.44 -14.46
N THR A 191 -21.29 -9.17 -15.15
CA THR A 191 -22.63 -9.14 -14.58
C THR A 191 -23.24 -10.51 -14.33
N ARG A 192 -22.61 -11.58 -14.80
CA ARG A 192 -23.15 -12.93 -14.63
C ARG A 192 -22.37 -13.70 -13.58
N PRO A 193 -23.05 -14.22 -12.54
CA PRO A 193 -22.48 -15.26 -11.69
C PRO A 193 -21.99 -16.39 -12.59
N ASN A 194 -20.78 -16.88 -12.34
CA ASN A 194 -20.30 -18.09 -12.99
C ASN A 194 -20.21 -19.20 -11.93
N PRO A 195 -21.29 -19.97 -11.74
CA PRO A 195 -21.35 -21.02 -10.71
C PRO A 195 -20.24 -22.06 -10.88
N LEU A 196 -19.82 -22.31 -12.11
CA LEU A 196 -18.73 -23.24 -12.41
C LEU A 196 -17.39 -22.67 -11.91
N PHE A 197 -17.13 -21.38 -12.14
CA PHE A 197 -15.95 -20.72 -11.63
C PHE A 197 -15.95 -20.72 -10.07
N ASP A 198 -17.06 -20.36 -9.46
CA ASP A 198 -17.20 -20.32 -8.00
C ASP A 198 -17.05 -21.71 -7.34
N PHE A 199 -17.37 -22.77 -8.07
CA PHE A 199 -17.18 -24.17 -7.64
C PHE A 199 -15.75 -24.67 -7.84
N ILE A 200 -15.11 -24.32 -8.97
CA ILE A 200 -13.77 -24.83 -9.34
C ILE A 200 -12.65 -24.00 -8.72
N ALA A 201 -12.80 -22.68 -8.67
CA ALA A 201 -11.73 -21.78 -8.26
C ALA A 201 -11.15 -22.07 -6.86
N PRO A 202 -11.96 -22.36 -5.81
CA PRO A 202 -11.43 -22.74 -4.51
C PRO A 202 -10.59 -24.01 -4.53
N LYS A 203 -10.99 -24.98 -5.36
CA LYS A 203 -10.27 -26.26 -5.49
C LYS A 203 -8.93 -26.08 -6.19
N VAL A 204 -8.90 -25.30 -7.27
CA VAL A 204 -7.66 -24.96 -7.98
C VAL A 204 -6.74 -24.13 -7.11
N ALA A 205 -7.26 -23.14 -6.39
CA ALA A 205 -6.48 -22.32 -5.46
C ALA A 205 -5.85 -23.13 -4.32
N GLY A 206 -6.49 -24.21 -3.90
CA GLY A 206 -5.98 -25.12 -2.85
C GLY A 206 -4.89 -26.08 -3.32
N LEU A 207 -4.60 -26.16 -4.61
CA LEU A 207 -3.56 -27.06 -5.13
C LEU A 207 -2.15 -26.55 -4.78
N PRO A 208 -1.19 -27.45 -4.51
CA PRO A 208 0.18 -27.05 -4.15
C PRO A 208 0.89 -26.20 -5.20
N PHE A 209 0.46 -26.30 -6.45
CA PHE A 209 1.08 -25.61 -7.61
C PHE A 209 0.22 -24.48 -8.17
N SER A 210 -0.74 -23.98 -7.38
CA SER A 210 -1.63 -22.91 -7.84
C SER A 210 -0.93 -21.55 -8.03
N GLY A 211 0.28 -21.38 -7.51
CA GLY A 211 1.13 -20.21 -7.71
C GLY A 211 0.43 -18.89 -7.38
N ALA A 212 0.52 -17.92 -8.29
CA ALA A 212 -0.09 -16.60 -8.13
C ALA A 212 -1.61 -16.67 -7.90
N PHE A 213 -2.30 -17.58 -8.58
CA PHE A 213 -3.75 -17.73 -8.38
C PHE A 213 -4.08 -18.15 -6.96
N GLY A 214 -3.41 -19.18 -6.42
CA GLY A 214 -3.63 -19.65 -5.05
C GLY A 214 -3.28 -18.63 -3.97
N SER A 215 -2.25 -17.82 -4.21
CA SER A 215 -1.84 -16.77 -3.26
C SER A 215 -2.79 -15.56 -3.25
N MET A 216 -3.50 -15.31 -4.35
CA MET A 216 -4.43 -14.17 -4.50
C MET A 216 -5.89 -14.54 -4.32
N TYR A 217 -6.25 -15.81 -4.55
CA TYR A 217 -7.65 -16.23 -4.53
C TYR A 217 -8.19 -16.36 -3.11
N PHE A 218 -9.37 -15.80 -2.91
CA PHE A 218 -10.24 -16.05 -1.75
C PHE A 218 -11.70 -15.94 -2.17
N PRO A 219 -12.63 -16.56 -1.47
CA PRO A 219 -14.04 -16.39 -1.72
C PRO A 219 -14.45 -14.92 -1.59
N GLY A 220 -15.06 -14.35 -2.65
CA GLY A 220 -15.41 -12.93 -2.69
C GLY A 220 -14.38 -12.00 -3.31
N ILE A 221 -13.30 -12.51 -3.89
CA ILE A 221 -12.28 -11.70 -4.59
C ILE A 221 -12.89 -10.72 -5.61
N LYS A 222 -13.98 -11.12 -6.27
CA LYS A 222 -14.68 -10.27 -7.23
C LYS A 222 -15.25 -9.01 -6.58
N SER A 223 -15.94 -9.16 -5.45
CA SER A 223 -16.46 -8.03 -4.67
C SER A 223 -15.34 -7.14 -4.15
N PHE A 224 -14.23 -7.76 -3.70
CA PHE A 224 -13.05 -7.02 -3.26
C PHE A 224 -12.46 -6.14 -4.38
N VAL A 225 -12.24 -6.71 -5.55
CA VAL A 225 -11.72 -5.97 -6.71
C VAL A 225 -12.68 -4.85 -7.15
N GLN A 226 -13.97 -5.02 -6.93
CA GLN A 226 -14.98 -3.99 -7.21
C GLN A 226 -15.09 -2.91 -6.11
N GLY A 227 -14.33 -3.04 -5.01
CA GLY A 227 -14.36 -2.10 -3.90
C GLY A 227 -15.64 -2.20 -3.07
N ASP A 228 -16.12 -3.41 -2.86
CA ASP A 228 -17.27 -3.70 -2.00
C ASP A 228 -17.04 -3.08 -0.61
N ILE A 229 -18.06 -2.41 -0.10
CA ILE A 229 -18.05 -1.70 1.18
C ILE A 229 -17.53 -2.54 2.34
N PRO A 230 -17.94 -3.81 2.55
CA PRO A 230 -17.39 -4.61 3.62
C PRO A 230 -15.87 -4.71 3.60
N PHE A 231 -15.24 -4.82 2.43
CA PHE A 231 -13.79 -4.88 2.34
C PHE A 231 -13.09 -3.57 2.67
N LEU A 232 -13.77 -2.43 2.51
CA LEU A 232 -13.25 -1.14 2.95
C LEU A 232 -13.39 -0.95 4.47
N ASP A 233 -14.27 -1.69 5.14
CA ASP A 233 -14.49 -1.56 6.57
C ASP A 233 -13.59 -2.47 7.41
N GLY A 234 -13.03 -3.54 6.82
CA GLY A 234 -12.04 -4.41 7.44
C GLY A 234 -10.61 -3.88 7.38
N GLU A 235 -9.70 -4.56 8.08
CA GLU A 235 -8.25 -4.33 7.99
C GLU A 235 -7.59 -5.41 7.15
N ILE A 236 -7.24 -5.07 5.90
CA ILE A 236 -6.51 -5.94 4.99
C ILE A 236 -5.19 -5.24 4.60
N PRO A 237 -4.16 -5.29 5.46
CA PRO A 237 -2.98 -4.42 5.33
C PRO A 237 -2.11 -4.69 4.09
N ALA A 238 -2.50 -5.65 3.27
CA ALA A 238 -1.87 -5.95 1.99
C ALA A 238 -2.60 -5.33 0.79
N ALA A 239 -3.84 -4.78 0.96
CA ALA A 239 -4.66 -4.56 -0.22
C ALA A 239 -5.68 -3.41 -0.15
N ASN A 240 -6.21 -3.03 1.02
CA ASN A 240 -7.32 -2.07 1.08
C ASN A 240 -6.94 -0.68 1.59
N GLY A 241 -5.70 -0.27 1.41
CA GLY A 241 -5.30 1.12 1.66
C GLY A 241 -6.09 2.08 0.79
N VAL A 242 -6.69 3.11 1.41
CA VAL A 242 -7.34 4.24 0.73
C VAL A 242 -6.44 5.44 0.91
N VAL A 243 -5.87 5.92 -0.19
CA VAL A 243 -4.85 6.97 -0.13
C VAL A 243 -5.07 8.03 -1.20
N THR A 244 -4.69 9.26 -0.89
CA THR A 244 -4.57 10.34 -1.87
C THR A 244 -3.20 10.28 -2.56
N GLY A 245 -3.09 10.84 -3.77
CA GLY A 245 -1.78 10.96 -4.43
C GLY A 245 -0.78 11.73 -3.58
N ARG A 246 -1.22 12.80 -2.92
CA ARG A 246 -0.39 13.62 -2.02
C ARG A 246 0.13 12.85 -0.81
N GLY A 247 -0.76 12.16 -0.08
CA GLY A 247 -0.40 11.44 1.13
C GLY A 247 0.61 10.33 0.85
N LEU A 248 0.37 9.55 -0.20
CA LEU A 248 1.26 8.47 -0.59
C LEU A 248 2.61 9.00 -1.10
N ALA A 249 2.61 10.04 -1.95
CA ALA A 249 3.84 10.64 -2.44
C ALA A 249 4.68 11.26 -1.32
N LYS A 250 4.06 11.91 -0.33
CA LYS A 250 4.75 12.48 0.83
C LYS A 250 5.46 11.42 1.67
N MET A 251 4.82 10.27 1.87
CA MET A 251 5.45 9.14 2.57
C MET A 251 6.71 8.67 1.83
N TYR A 252 6.60 8.44 0.52
CA TYR A 252 7.76 8.01 -0.26
C TYR A 252 8.82 9.10 -0.41
N ALA A 253 8.42 10.38 -0.39
CA ALA A 253 9.36 11.51 -0.39
C ALA A 253 10.22 11.54 0.88
N ALA A 254 9.65 11.26 2.04
CA ALA A 254 10.42 11.12 3.26
C ALA A 254 11.48 10.00 3.13
N LEU A 255 11.10 8.85 2.51
CA LEU A 255 12.02 7.73 2.29
C LEU A 255 13.13 8.08 1.27
N ALA A 256 12.79 8.77 0.18
CA ALA A 256 13.73 9.18 -0.84
C ALA A 256 14.71 10.26 -0.36
N ASN A 257 14.29 11.08 0.60
CA ASN A 257 15.04 12.22 1.12
C ASN A 257 15.78 11.88 2.44
N GLY A 258 16.37 10.71 2.53
CA GLY A 258 17.16 10.27 3.68
C GLY A 258 16.39 10.15 4.98
N GLY A 259 15.09 9.86 4.91
CA GLY A 259 14.21 9.73 6.07
C GLY A 259 13.67 11.06 6.60
N SER A 260 13.86 12.16 5.88
CA SER A 260 13.48 13.51 6.34
C SER A 260 12.54 14.21 5.36
N ILE A 261 11.57 14.95 5.86
CA ILE A 261 10.66 15.78 5.08
C ILE A 261 10.13 16.95 5.92
N ASP A 262 9.90 18.11 5.28
CA ASP A 262 9.41 19.34 5.92
C ASP A 262 10.25 19.74 7.16
N GLY A 263 11.58 19.50 7.11
CA GLY A 263 12.49 19.80 8.21
C GLY A 263 12.36 18.85 9.43
N ARG A 264 11.61 17.75 9.30
CA ARG A 264 11.41 16.77 10.37
C ARG A 264 12.01 15.42 9.98
N GLN A 265 12.68 14.77 10.93
CA GLN A 265 13.17 13.41 10.78
C GLN A 265 11.99 12.44 10.96
N PHE A 266 11.71 11.66 9.93
CA PHE A 266 10.66 10.63 9.91
C PHE A 266 11.24 9.23 10.16
N LEU A 267 12.37 8.90 9.54
CA LEU A 267 13.18 7.70 9.80
C LEU A 267 14.63 8.11 9.99
N SER A 268 15.41 7.35 10.76
CA SER A 268 16.85 7.57 10.83
C SER A 268 17.51 7.49 9.44
N PRO A 269 18.53 8.30 9.17
CA PRO A 269 19.22 8.29 7.86
C PRO A 269 19.86 6.94 7.53
N GLU A 270 20.28 6.21 8.54
CA GLU A 270 20.86 4.87 8.39
C GLU A 270 19.78 3.88 7.90
N LEU A 271 18.63 3.85 8.54
CA LEU A 271 17.53 2.97 8.15
C LEU A 271 17.01 3.35 6.77
N ALA A 272 16.80 4.63 6.48
CA ALA A 272 16.35 5.10 5.17
C ALA A 272 17.31 4.66 4.05
N ARG A 273 18.62 4.73 4.25
CA ARG A 273 19.62 4.20 3.29
C ARG A 273 19.51 2.69 3.12
N GLY A 274 19.26 1.95 4.21
CA GLY A 274 19.09 0.49 4.18
C GLY A 274 17.89 0.03 3.35
N LEU A 275 16.85 0.85 3.22
CA LEU A 275 15.68 0.55 2.40
C LEU A 275 15.99 0.53 0.89
N ALA A 276 16.99 1.27 0.45
CA ALA A 276 17.47 1.28 -0.94
C ALA A 276 18.44 0.14 -1.25
N GLY A 277 18.53 -0.89 -0.41
CA GLY A 277 19.39 -2.04 -0.61
C GLY A 277 19.10 -2.76 -1.94
N ARG A 278 20.15 -3.35 -2.52
CA ARG A 278 20.04 -4.13 -3.76
C ARG A 278 19.70 -5.58 -3.43
N PRO A 279 18.43 -5.99 -3.55
CA PRO A 279 18.07 -7.39 -3.31
C PRO A 279 18.67 -8.28 -4.40
N ARG A 280 18.99 -9.51 -4.01
CA ARG A 280 19.29 -10.53 -5.01
C ARG A 280 18.04 -10.78 -5.84
N VAL A 281 18.13 -10.57 -7.14
CA VAL A 281 17.03 -10.85 -8.07
C VAL A 281 16.89 -12.36 -8.22
N LEU A 282 15.81 -12.90 -7.70
CA LEU A 282 15.45 -14.31 -7.83
C LEU A 282 14.05 -14.38 -8.45
N PRO A 283 13.75 -15.44 -9.22
CA PRO A 283 12.37 -15.68 -9.65
C PRO A 283 11.46 -15.83 -8.43
N ASP A 284 10.37 -15.11 -8.44
CA ASP A 284 9.30 -15.33 -7.45
C ASP A 284 8.49 -16.56 -7.86
N LEU A 285 8.33 -17.51 -6.94
CA LEU A 285 7.73 -18.81 -7.27
C LEU A 285 6.21 -18.74 -7.44
N ASN A 286 5.55 -17.71 -6.93
CA ASN A 286 4.13 -17.49 -7.14
C ASN A 286 3.86 -16.65 -8.39
N MET A 287 4.63 -15.59 -8.63
CA MET A 287 4.43 -14.69 -9.77
C MET A 287 5.09 -15.20 -11.06
N VAL A 288 6.05 -16.13 -10.94
CA VAL A 288 6.84 -16.70 -12.07
C VAL A 288 7.62 -15.64 -12.85
N VAL A 289 7.88 -14.51 -12.22
CA VAL A 289 8.68 -13.39 -12.77
C VAL A 289 9.76 -12.99 -11.75
N PRO A 290 10.89 -12.45 -12.21
CA PRO A 290 11.87 -11.89 -11.29
C PRO A 290 11.26 -10.72 -10.52
N MET A 291 11.14 -10.87 -9.19
CA MET A 291 10.65 -9.80 -8.33
C MET A 291 11.71 -9.48 -7.27
N PRO A 292 12.37 -8.33 -7.38
CA PRO A 292 13.41 -7.94 -6.44
C PRO A 292 12.81 -7.36 -5.15
N PHE A 293 12.22 -8.24 -4.32
CA PHE A 293 11.65 -7.86 -3.03
C PHE A 293 12.74 -7.52 -2.01
N HIS A 294 12.59 -6.40 -1.34
CA HIS A 294 13.46 -5.96 -0.27
C HIS A 294 12.67 -5.24 0.82
N LEU A 295 12.68 -5.80 2.03
CA LEU A 295 12.09 -5.19 3.23
C LEU A 295 10.65 -4.65 3.02
N GLY A 296 9.78 -5.44 2.38
CA GLY A 296 8.37 -5.07 2.15
C GLY A 296 8.11 -4.16 0.96
N TYR A 297 9.17 -3.75 0.26
CA TYR A 297 9.12 -3.06 -1.03
C TYR A 297 9.66 -3.96 -2.15
N HIS A 298 9.62 -3.46 -3.37
CA HIS A 298 10.31 -4.07 -4.51
C HIS A 298 10.92 -3.01 -5.41
N GLU A 299 11.96 -3.38 -6.15
CA GLU A 299 12.44 -2.59 -7.28
C GLU A 299 11.55 -2.83 -8.51
N SER A 300 11.76 -2.07 -9.58
CA SER A 300 11.02 -2.27 -10.82
C SER A 300 11.28 -3.67 -11.39
N PRO A 301 10.22 -4.47 -11.66
CA PRO A 301 10.37 -5.76 -12.32
C PRO A 301 10.83 -5.63 -13.78
N ILE A 302 10.70 -4.43 -14.35
CA ILE A 302 11.18 -4.10 -15.71
C ILE A 302 12.50 -3.33 -15.57
N PRO A 303 13.64 -3.91 -15.95
CA PRO A 303 14.92 -3.26 -15.84
C PRO A 303 14.96 -1.88 -16.53
N GLY A 304 15.48 -0.88 -15.83
CA GLY A 304 15.64 0.47 -16.34
C GLY A 304 14.38 1.31 -16.48
N LEU A 305 13.20 0.78 -16.14
CA LEU A 305 11.95 1.55 -16.17
C LEU A 305 11.88 2.57 -15.03
N LEU A 306 12.10 2.10 -13.80
CA LEU A 306 12.20 2.92 -12.59
C LEU A 306 13.47 2.54 -11.82
N LYS A 307 14.15 3.53 -11.23
CA LYS A 307 15.17 3.33 -10.21
C LYS A 307 14.55 3.48 -8.83
N GLY A 308 15.24 2.95 -7.81
CA GLY A 308 14.75 3.00 -6.44
C GLY A 308 13.73 1.89 -6.13
N PHE A 309 12.85 2.14 -5.21
CA PHE A 309 11.93 1.14 -4.65
C PHE A 309 10.55 1.70 -4.35
N GLY A 310 9.60 0.83 -4.23
CA GLY A 310 8.22 1.18 -3.85
C GLY A 310 7.32 -0.04 -3.84
N HIS A 311 6.05 0.16 -4.07
CA HIS A 311 5.13 -0.95 -4.27
C HIS A 311 4.06 -0.60 -5.31
N ILE A 312 3.89 -1.50 -6.29
CA ILE A 312 2.86 -1.40 -7.32
C ILE A 312 1.62 -2.16 -6.87
N GLY A 313 0.45 -1.57 -7.04
CA GLY A 313 -0.84 -2.18 -6.81
C GLY A 313 -1.51 -2.67 -8.08
N LEU A 314 -2.54 -3.49 -7.91
CA LEU A 314 -3.41 -3.92 -8.99
C LEU A 314 -3.98 -2.68 -9.71
N GLY A 315 -3.99 -2.71 -11.04
CA GLY A 315 -4.39 -1.56 -11.85
C GLY A 315 -3.28 -0.57 -12.14
N GLY A 316 -2.08 -0.72 -11.56
CA GLY A 316 -0.95 0.19 -11.80
C GLY A 316 -0.89 1.40 -10.86
N THR A 317 -1.69 1.42 -9.80
CA THR A 317 -1.50 2.39 -8.70
C THR A 317 -0.18 2.11 -8.02
N LEU A 318 0.57 3.13 -7.63
CA LEU A 318 1.86 2.94 -6.96
C LEU A 318 2.28 4.15 -6.13
N GLY A 319 3.16 3.89 -5.18
CA GLY A 319 4.03 4.87 -4.57
C GLY A 319 5.48 4.43 -4.73
N TRP A 320 6.39 5.39 -4.99
CA TRP A 320 7.76 5.10 -5.37
C TRP A 320 8.73 6.13 -4.82
N ALA A 321 9.91 5.66 -4.37
CA ALA A 321 11.03 6.47 -3.93
C ALA A 321 12.27 6.15 -4.76
N ASP A 322 12.97 7.16 -5.21
CA ASP A 322 14.30 7.05 -5.82
C ASP A 322 15.30 7.91 -5.02
N PRO A 323 15.98 7.31 -4.03
CA PRO A 323 16.95 8.03 -3.21
C PRO A 323 18.17 8.53 -3.99
N GLU A 324 18.52 7.91 -5.14
CA GLU A 324 19.63 8.34 -5.98
C GLU A 324 19.37 9.73 -6.57
N THR A 325 18.12 9.97 -6.96
CA THR A 325 17.72 11.26 -7.53
C THR A 325 16.99 12.16 -6.52
N GLY A 326 16.77 11.71 -5.27
CA GLY A 326 15.97 12.43 -4.28
C GLY A 326 14.52 12.63 -4.72
N SER A 327 14.02 11.82 -5.63
CA SER A 327 12.68 11.96 -6.17
C SER A 327 11.73 10.90 -5.62
N ALA A 328 10.47 11.27 -5.47
CA ALA A 328 9.40 10.33 -5.12
C ALA A 328 8.11 10.71 -5.85
N PHE A 329 7.26 9.74 -6.06
CA PHE A 329 5.95 10.00 -6.65
C PHE A 329 4.91 8.98 -6.23
N ALA A 330 3.65 9.37 -6.37
CA ALA A 330 2.52 8.46 -6.29
C ALA A 330 1.57 8.70 -7.45
N TYR A 331 1.10 7.62 -8.04
CA TYR A 331 0.04 7.60 -9.04
C TYR A 331 -1.12 6.79 -8.50
N VAL A 332 -2.24 7.46 -8.28
CA VAL A 332 -3.45 6.91 -7.66
C VAL A 332 -4.63 7.13 -8.58
N HIS A 333 -5.40 6.09 -8.86
CA HIS A 333 -6.58 6.15 -9.71
C HIS A 333 -7.61 5.09 -9.36
N ASN A 334 -8.83 5.22 -9.85
CA ASN A 334 -9.93 4.30 -9.55
C ASN A 334 -10.31 3.36 -10.70
N ARG A 335 -9.53 3.32 -11.79
CA ARG A 335 -9.86 2.55 -12.97
C ARG A 335 -9.12 1.23 -13.03
N LEU A 336 -9.86 0.13 -13.17
CA LEU A 336 -9.33 -1.19 -13.52
C LEU A 336 -9.81 -1.54 -14.93
N LEU A 337 -8.87 -1.75 -15.85
CA LEU A 337 -9.15 -2.18 -17.22
C LEU A 337 -9.09 -3.72 -17.32
N THR A 338 -9.61 -4.24 -18.40
CA THR A 338 -9.44 -5.65 -18.78
C THR A 338 -8.75 -5.72 -20.13
N PRO A 339 -7.67 -6.50 -20.26
CA PRO A 339 -7.02 -7.37 -19.29
C PRO A 339 -6.12 -6.61 -18.29
N MET A 340 -6.01 -7.13 -17.06
CA MET A 340 -5.22 -6.57 -15.96
C MET A 340 -3.78 -6.19 -16.31
N ILE A 341 -3.15 -6.92 -17.24
CA ILE A 341 -1.76 -6.65 -17.69
C ILE A 341 -1.63 -5.24 -18.29
N LEU A 342 -2.64 -4.75 -19.01
CA LEU A 342 -2.62 -3.40 -19.56
C LEU A 342 -2.73 -2.33 -18.48
N ASP A 343 -3.49 -2.61 -17.43
CA ASP A 343 -3.58 -1.70 -16.29
C ASP A 343 -2.25 -1.60 -15.54
N MET A 344 -1.60 -2.75 -15.32
CA MET A 344 -0.27 -2.78 -14.70
C MET A 344 0.78 -2.03 -15.54
N ALA A 345 0.60 -1.94 -16.85
CA ALA A 345 1.48 -1.20 -17.74
C ALA A 345 1.21 0.34 -17.72
N SER A 346 0.11 0.81 -17.14
CA SER A 346 -0.26 2.23 -17.15
C SER A 346 0.82 3.11 -16.48
N PHE A 347 1.44 2.65 -15.40
CA PHE A 347 2.55 3.35 -14.77
C PHE A 347 3.80 3.43 -15.66
N ALA A 348 4.01 2.43 -16.55
CA ALA A 348 5.16 2.42 -17.45
C ALA A 348 5.09 3.57 -18.46
N ALA A 349 3.90 3.94 -18.90
CA ALA A 349 3.68 5.09 -19.78
C ALA A 349 4.04 6.42 -19.09
N LEU A 350 3.87 6.51 -17.78
CA LEU A 350 4.21 7.69 -16.99
C LEU A 350 5.68 7.73 -16.55
N ALA A 351 6.30 6.58 -16.36
CA ALA A 351 7.63 6.47 -15.75
C ALA A 351 8.72 7.19 -16.57
N ARG A 352 8.74 7.02 -17.91
CA ARG A 352 9.74 7.66 -18.77
C ARG A 352 9.57 9.19 -18.86
N PRO A 353 8.38 9.74 -19.20
CA PRO A 353 8.18 11.19 -19.22
C PRO A 353 8.49 11.83 -17.87
N MET A 354 8.11 11.18 -16.78
CA MET A 354 8.35 11.69 -15.44
C MET A 354 9.84 11.73 -15.10
N ARG A 355 10.62 10.69 -15.39
CA ARG A 355 12.08 10.69 -15.21
C ARG A 355 12.75 11.79 -16.04
N SER A 356 12.33 11.96 -17.29
CA SER A 356 12.83 13.03 -18.15
C SER A 356 12.52 14.41 -17.58
N ALA A 357 11.29 14.62 -17.08
CA ALA A 357 10.88 15.86 -16.45
C ALA A 357 11.65 16.16 -15.16
N ILE A 358 11.87 15.15 -14.29
CA ILE A 358 12.67 15.27 -13.07
C ILE A 358 14.12 15.68 -13.43
N THR A 359 14.72 15.02 -14.41
CA THR A 359 16.08 15.33 -14.87
C THR A 359 16.16 16.76 -15.42
N ALA A 360 15.20 17.16 -16.27
CA ALA A 360 15.14 18.51 -16.82
C ALA A 360 14.95 19.57 -15.72
N ALA A 361 14.03 19.36 -14.77
CA ALA A 361 13.79 20.27 -13.66
C ALA A 361 15.05 20.49 -12.80
N ARG A 362 15.84 19.45 -12.57
CA ARG A 362 17.12 19.55 -11.86
C ARG A 362 18.16 20.38 -12.62
N HIS A 363 18.24 20.21 -13.93
CA HIS A 363 19.18 20.98 -14.75
C HIS A 363 18.81 22.45 -14.85
N THR A 364 17.53 22.78 -14.89
CA THR A 364 17.06 24.17 -15.03
C THR A 364 16.89 24.90 -13.71
N GLY A 365 16.85 24.18 -12.58
CA GLY A 365 16.52 24.75 -11.27
C GLY A 365 15.07 25.21 -11.14
N ALA A 366 14.23 24.95 -12.15
CA ALA A 366 12.83 25.38 -12.19
C ALA A 366 11.95 24.40 -11.43
N LEU A 367 11.78 24.60 -10.13
CA LEU A 367 10.88 23.84 -9.29
C LEU A 367 9.74 24.74 -8.80
N GLU A 368 8.57 24.61 -9.39
CA GLU A 368 7.36 25.21 -8.85
C GLU A 368 6.81 24.35 -7.72
N VAL A 369 6.53 24.97 -6.57
CA VAL A 369 5.95 24.29 -5.42
C VAL A 369 4.45 24.54 -5.40
N PRO A 370 3.61 23.52 -5.62
CA PRO A 370 2.18 23.68 -5.55
C PRO A 370 1.71 24.01 -4.12
N ARG A 371 0.60 24.72 -3.98
CA ARG A 371 -0.03 24.98 -2.70
C ARG A 371 -0.73 23.71 -2.22
N TYR A 372 -0.38 23.26 -1.02
CA TYR A 372 -0.90 22.03 -0.44
C TYR A 372 -2.23 22.18 0.26
N GLY A 373 -3.00 21.05 0.20
CA GLY A 373 -4.27 20.87 0.88
C GLY A 373 -4.17 20.67 2.40
N ALA A 374 -5.26 20.21 3.00
CA ALA A 374 -5.43 20.16 4.44
C ALA A 374 -4.34 19.34 5.18
N PRO A 375 -3.82 19.85 6.30
CA PRO A 375 -2.91 19.11 7.18
C PRO A 375 -3.61 17.91 7.83
N TYR A 376 -2.83 17.03 8.46
CA TYR A 376 -3.37 15.92 9.26
C TYR A 376 -4.40 16.40 10.27
N ARG A 377 -5.54 15.71 10.35
CA ARG A 377 -6.57 15.96 11.37
C ARG A 377 -6.82 14.67 12.15
N GLU A 378 -6.87 14.79 13.46
CA GLU A 378 -7.26 13.66 14.31
C GLU A 378 -8.73 13.32 14.09
N PRO A 379 -9.07 12.01 13.97
CA PRO A 379 -10.46 11.59 13.96
C PRO A 379 -11.16 12.04 15.24
N GLY A 380 -12.31 12.69 15.12
CA GLY A 380 -13.13 13.11 16.27
C GLY A 380 -12.93 14.55 16.78
N ARG A 381 -11.92 15.30 16.37
CA ARG A 381 -11.91 16.75 16.60
C ARG A 381 -12.76 17.44 15.54
N GLN A 382 -14.03 17.66 15.85
CA GLN A 382 -14.83 18.62 15.09
C GLN A 382 -14.12 19.97 15.14
N SER A 383 -13.79 20.53 13.96
CA SER A 383 -13.30 21.90 13.89
C SER A 383 -14.35 22.80 14.53
N ALA A 384 -13.99 23.48 15.61
CA ALA A 384 -14.83 24.56 16.10
C ALA A 384 -15.00 25.53 14.92
N ALA A 385 -16.23 25.62 14.40
CA ALA A 385 -16.55 26.60 13.38
C ALA A 385 -16.12 27.99 13.86
N PRO A 386 -15.49 28.81 13.00
CA PRO A 386 -15.13 30.15 13.41
C PRO A 386 -16.40 30.88 13.86
N LYS A 387 -16.46 31.29 15.12
CA LYS A 387 -17.56 32.10 15.65
C LYS A 387 -17.68 33.33 14.75
N ARG A 388 -18.74 33.38 13.96
CA ARG A 388 -19.13 34.61 13.25
C ARG A 388 -19.23 35.71 14.30
N ARG A 389 -18.32 36.68 14.25
CA ARG A 389 -18.48 37.94 15.00
C ARG A 389 -19.79 38.56 14.55
N ALA A 390 -20.74 38.64 15.45
CA ALA A 390 -21.95 39.41 15.21
C ALA A 390 -21.51 40.85 14.98
N ALA A 391 -21.75 41.33 13.73
CA ALA A 391 -21.62 42.74 13.42
C ALA A 391 -22.68 43.45 14.21
N GLY A 392 -22.26 44.21 15.25
CA GLY A 392 -23.14 45.09 16.01
C GLY A 392 -23.68 46.16 15.09
N ARG A 393 -24.98 46.23 15.00
CA ARG A 393 -25.67 47.41 14.44
C ARG A 393 -25.40 48.58 15.39
N ARG A 394 -24.94 49.67 14.82
CA ARG A 394 -25.24 51.03 15.18
C ARG A 394 -25.66 51.79 13.92
#